data_0df329a2478973baf252992c6402b5c9
#
_entry.id   0df329a2478973baf252992c6402b5c9
#
_cell.length_a   1.000
_cell.length_b   1.000
_cell.length_c   1.000
_cell.angle_alpha   90.00
_cell.angle_beta   90.00
_cell.angle_gamma   90.00
#
_symmetry.space_group_name_H-M   'P 1'
#
loop_
_entity.id
_entity.type
_entity.pdbx_description
1 polymer ?
#
loop_
_entity_poly.entity_id
_entity_poly.type
_entity_poly.pdbx_seq_one_letter_code
_entity_poly.pdbx_strand_id
1 'polypeptide(L)'
;GNGWSSNRAMVLLKSKDLVNWTSNIVNIQKKYPNQEDLKRVWAPQTIYDKEAKKYMVYWSMQHGNGPDIIYYAYANKDFTDIEGEPKTLFLPKNGKSCIDGDIIYKDGLYHLFYKTEGDGNGIKKATTASRTSGQWTESEDYKQQTKEAVEGAGIFPLIGTDKYILMYDVYMKGKYQFTESTDLDHFKVIDHAISMDFHPRHGTVMPITDKELKRLFKAYGKPDKM
;
A
#
# COMPACT_ATOMS: atom_id res chain seq x y z
N GLY A 1 -19.44 10.30 0.08
CA GLY A 1 -18.84 9.54 -1.01
C GLY A 1 -19.85 8.56 -1.58
N ASN A 2 -19.79 8.31 -2.85
CA ASN A 2 -20.74 7.44 -3.53
C ASN A 2 -20.34 5.95 -3.43
N GLY A 3 -19.70 5.56 -2.34
CA GLY A 3 -19.26 4.19 -2.10
C GLY A 3 -18.08 3.76 -2.98
N TRP A 4 -17.89 2.47 -3.11
CA TRP A 4 -16.71 1.86 -3.72
C TRP A 4 -16.59 2.08 -5.24
N SER A 5 -17.67 2.34 -5.93
CA SER A 5 -17.72 2.38 -7.39
C SER A 5 -17.49 3.76 -8.01
N SER A 6 -17.31 4.80 -7.22
CA SER A 6 -17.29 6.17 -7.76
C SER A 6 -16.28 7.12 -7.12
N ASN A 7 -15.31 6.61 -6.38
CA ASN A 7 -14.24 7.44 -5.86
C ASN A 7 -13.28 7.86 -6.98
N ARG A 8 -13.08 9.16 -7.18
CA ARG A 8 -12.25 9.73 -8.25
C ARG A 8 -11.02 10.46 -7.72
N ALA A 9 -10.83 10.43 -6.41
CA ALA A 9 -9.83 11.23 -5.72
C ALA A 9 -9.11 10.44 -4.65
N MET A 10 -7.92 10.87 -4.31
CA MET A 10 -7.17 10.46 -3.13
C MET A 10 -6.86 11.66 -2.24
N VAL A 11 -6.52 11.41 -0.99
CA VAL A 11 -6.10 12.42 -0.03
C VAL A 11 -4.61 12.25 0.23
N LEU A 12 -3.85 13.32 0.06
CA LEU A 12 -2.44 13.40 0.49
C LEU A 12 -2.40 14.05 1.87
N LEU A 13 -1.82 13.34 2.83
CA LEU A 13 -1.63 13.82 4.20
C LEU A 13 -0.17 14.12 4.46
N LYS A 14 0.12 15.25 5.12
CA LYS A 14 1.47 15.66 5.48
C LYS A 14 1.53 16.15 6.91
N SER A 15 2.54 15.71 7.63
CA SER A 15 2.87 16.19 8.98
C SER A 15 4.37 16.37 9.15
N LYS A 16 4.77 17.31 10.00
CA LYS A 16 6.16 17.49 10.46
C LYS A 16 6.41 16.91 11.85
N ASP A 17 5.35 16.48 12.52
CA ASP A 17 5.40 16.10 13.94
C ASP A 17 4.52 14.90 14.29
N LEU A 18 3.83 14.31 13.32
CA LEU A 18 2.89 13.20 13.44
C LEU A 18 1.64 13.48 14.31
N VAL A 19 1.47 14.73 14.76
CA VAL A 19 0.33 15.18 15.57
C VAL A 19 -0.55 16.14 14.77
N ASN A 20 0.08 17.13 14.16
CA ASN A 20 -0.60 18.13 13.34
C ASN A 20 -0.48 17.75 11.85
N TRP A 21 -1.61 17.54 11.20
CA TRP A 21 -1.69 17.10 9.82
C TRP A 21 -2.37 18.12 8.92
N THR A 22 -1.85 18.26 7.72
CA THR A 22 -2.53 18.96 6.63
C THR A 22 -2.95 17.95 5.57
N SER A 23 -4.08 18.21 4.91
CA SER A 23 -4.63 17.34 3.87
C SER A 23 -4.88 18.10 2.58
N ASN A 24 -4.67 17.39 1.46
CA ASN A 24 -5.01 17.91 0.13
C ASN A 24 -5.71 16.80 -0.66
N ILE A 25 -6.76 17.17 -1.38
CA ILE A 25 -7.51 16.24 -2.21
C ILE A 25 -7.00 16.35 -3.65
N VAL A 26 -6.54 15.24 -4.20
CA VAL A 26 -6.14 15.12 -5.60
C VAL A 26 -7.22 14.35 -6.35
N ASN A 27 -8.04 15.07 -7.11
CA ASN A 27 -9.07 14.45 -7.95
C ASN A 27 -8.50 14.16 -9.34
N ILE A 28 -8.22 12.88 -9.61
CA ILE A 28 -7.58 12.42 -10.84
C ILE A 28 -8.42 12.76 -12.06
N GLN A 29 -9.74 12.51 -12.00
CA GLN A 29 -10.64 12.75 -13.13
C GLN A 29 -10.71 14.21 -13.54
N LYS A 30 -10.69 15.12 -12.55
CA LYS A 30 -10.75 16.57 -12.82
C LYS A 30 -9.41 17.14 -13.24
N LYS A 31 -8.32 16.53 -12.79
CA LYS A 31 -6.97 17.06 -13.01
C LYS A 31 -6.41 16.73 -14.39
N TYR A 32 -6.72 15.57 -14.92
CA TYR A 32 -6.13 15.08 -16.17
C TYR A 32 -7.18 14.91 -17.26
N PRO A 33 -6.85 15.21 -18.54
CA PRO A 33 -7.71 14.91 -19.67
C PRO A 33 -7.82 13.39 -19.87
N ASN A 34 -8.81 12.97 -20.64
CA ASN A 34 -9.02 11.57 -21.00
C ASN A 34 -9.22 10.62 -19.80
N GLN A 35 -9.86 11.14 -18.72
CA GLN A 35 -10.22 10.37 -17.54
C GLN A 35 -11.74 10.27 -17.36
N GLU A 36 -12.51 10.47 -18.43
CA GLU A 36 -13.97 10.51 -18.38
C GLU A 36 -14.56 9.16 -17.98
N ASP A 37 -13.90 8.07 -18.38
CA ASP A 37 -14.29 6.69 -18.07
C ASP A 37 -13.72 6.16 -16.75
N LEU A 38 -12.95 6.99 -16.01
CA LEU A 38 -12.41 6.61 -14.71
C LEU A 38 -13.53 6.27 -13.73
N LYS A 39 -13.52 5.05 -13.21
CA LYS A 39 -14.55 4.55 -12.28
C LYS A 39 -14.15 4.67 -10.83
N ARG A 40 -12.87 4.43 -10.51
CA ARG A 40 -12.41 4.43 -9.12
C ARG A 40 -10.91 4.69 -8.98
N VAL A 41 -10.55 5.28 -7.86
CA VAL A 41 -9.19 5.52 -7.37
C VAL A 41 -9.11 4.94 -5.97
N TRP A 42 -8.28 3.92 -5.75
CA TRP A 42 -8.24 3.15 -4.51
C TRP A 42 -6.84 2.97 -3.95
N ALA A 43 -6.76 2.80 -2.64
CA ALA A 43 -5.60 2.32 -1.90
C ALA A 43 -4.27 3.03 -2.25
N PRO A 44 -4.20 4.38 -2.13
CA PRO A 44 -2.96 5.09 -2.37
C PRO A 44 -1.91 4.73 -1.32
N GLN A 45 -0.68 4.48 -1.79
CA GLN A 45 0.51 4.25 -1.00
C GLN A 45 1.64 5.17 -1.45
N THR A 46 2.69 5.26 -0.64
CA THR A 46 3.80 6.18 -0.90
C THR A 46 5.14 5.54 -0.57
N ILE A 47 6.10 5.66 -1.47
CA ILE A 47 7.50 5.29 -1.25
C ILE A 47 8.43 6.43 -1.67
N TYR A 48 9.50 6.67 -0.92
CA TYR A 48 10.51 7.65 -1.31
C TYR A 48 11.44 7.06 -2.37
N ASP A 49 11.50 7.72 -3.52
CA ASP A 49 12.43 7.41 -4.61
C ASP A 49 13.73 8.17 -4.41
N LYS A 50 14.78 7.46 -4.02
CA LYS A 50 16.10 8.05 -3.75
C LYS A 50 16.78 8.59 -5.02
N GLU A 51 16.52 7.99 -6.17
CA GLU A 51 17.09 8.41 -7.46
C GLU A 51 16.40 9.67 -7.96
N ALA A 52 15.08 9.68 -8.00
CA ALA A 52 14.29 10.85 -8.38
C ALA A 52 14.28 11.94 -7.28
N LYS A 53 14.67 11.61 -6.05
CA LYS A 53 14.59 12.47 -4.85
C LYS A 53 13.17 13.01 -4.61
N LYS A 54 12.17 12.17 -4.87
CA LYS A 54 10.74 12.49 -4.77
C LYS A 54 9.99 11.37 -4.08
N TYR A 55 8.83 11.69 -3.55
CA TYR A 55 7.86 10.69 -3.14
C TYR A 55 7.09 10.19 -4.36
N MET A 56 7.17 8.89 -4.63
CA MET A 56 6.30 8.21 -5.57
C MET A 56 5.01 7.84 -4.84
N VAL A 57 3.88 8.34 -5.32
CA VAL A 57 2.54 7.92 -4.90
C VAL A 57 2.06 6.90 -5.91
N TYR A 58 1.55 5.76 -5.45
CA TYR A 58 0.99 4.74 -6.32
C TYR A 58 -0.35 4.25 -5.76
N TRP A 59 -1.26 3.89 -6.65
CA TRP A 59 -2.64 3.59 -6.30
C TRP A 59 -3.30 2.75 -7.39
N SER A 60 -4.45 2.14 -7.11
CA SER A 60 -5.23 1.38 -8.08
C SER A 60 -6.27 2.26 -8.76
N MET A 61 -6.42 2.11 -10.07
CA MET A 61 -7.48 2.74 -10.87
C MET A 61 -8.14 1.75 -11.80
N GLN A 62 -9.42 1.98 -12.06
CA GLN A 62 -10.20 1.29 -13.08
C GLN A 62 -10.80 2.28 -14.08
N HIS A 63 -10.63 1.97 -15.37
CA HIS A 63 -11.22 2.69 -16.47
C HIS A 63 -12.24 1.80 -17.20
N GLY A 64 -13.43 2.36 -17.48
CA GLY A 64 -14.48 1.65 -18.17
C GLY A 64 -14.78 0.29 -17.53
N ASN A 65 -14.81 -0.76 -18.34
CA ASN A 65 -14.96 -2.16 -17.92
C ASN A 65 -13.63 -2.94 -17.90
N GLY A 66 -12.51 -2.21 -17.96
CA GLY A 66 -11.18 -2.79 -17.89
C GLY A 66 -10.81 -3.28 -16.49
N PRO A 67 -9.63 -3.88 -16.33
CA PRO A 67 -9.12 -4.29 -15.03
C PRO A 67 -8.74 -3.09 -14.16
N ASP A 68 -8.67 -3.31 -12.85
CA ASP A 68 -7.95 -2.42 -11.95
C ASP A 68 -6.45 -2.59 -12.20
N ILE A 69 -5.75 -1.49 -12.34
CA ILE A 69 -4.32 -1.43 -12.62
C ILE A 69 -3.66 -0.56 -11.54
N ILE A 70 -2.48 -0.91 -11.11
CA ILE A 70 -1.69 -0.07 -10.22
C ILE A 70 -0.94 0.98 -11.04
N TYR A 71 -1.24 2.25 -10.78
CA TYR A 71 -0.62 3.42 -11.37
C TYR A 71 0.27 4.14 -10.39
N TYR A 72 1.12 5.03 -10.89
CA TYR A 72 1.94 5.92 -10.06
C TYR A 72 2.08 7.30 -10.68
N ALA A 73 2.39 8.26 -9.83
CA ALA A 73 2.94 9.57 -10.18
C ALA A 73 3.84 10.04 -9.03
N TYR A 74 4.67 11.05 -9.28
CA TYR A 74 5.46 11.66 -8.21
C TYR A 74 4.66 12.78 -7.54
N ALA A 75 4.76 12.88 -6.23
CA ALA A 75 4.26 14.02 -5.51
C ALA A 75 5.09 15.27 -5.82
N ASN A 76 4.46 16.44 -5.81
CA ASN A 76 5.17 17.70 -5.88
C ASN A 76 6.00 17.92 -4.59
N LYS A 77 6.91 18.91 -4.62
CA LYS A 77 7.83 19.21 -3.52
C LYS A 77 7.13 19.40 -2.17
N ASP A 78 5.94 19.97 -2.19
CA ASP A 78 5.19 20.29 -0.97
C ASP A 78 4.27 19.16 -0.50
N PHE A 79 4.23 18.04 -1.22
CA PHE A 79 3.33 16.91 -0.97
C PHE A 79 1.85 17.34 -0.85
N THR A 80 1.43 18.20 -1.77
CA THR A 80 0.06 18.73 -1.83
C THR A 80 -0.68 18.29 -3.08
N ASP A 81 0.06 17.78 -4.07
CA ASP A 81 -0.46 17.36 -5.36
C ASP A 81 0.53 16.37 -6.02
N ILE A 82 0.14 15.77 -7.15
CA ILE A 82 0.99 14.93 -7.97
C ILE A 82 1.41 15.66 -9.25
N GLU A 83 2.59 15.33 -9.77
CA GLU A 83 3.18 15.90 -10.98
C GLU A 83 3.06 14.92 -12.16
N GLY A 84 2.74 15.46 -13.34
CA GLY A 84 2.58 14.68 -14.56
C GLY A 84 1.35 13.77 -14.53
N GLU A 85 1.08 13.12 -15.64
CA GLU A 85 -0.01 12.17 -15.76
C GLU A 85 0.32 10.84 -15.08
N PRO A 86 -0.69 10.15 -14.52
CA PRO A 86 -0.49 8.81 -13.97
C PRO A 86 0.05 7.83 -15.02
N LYS A 87 1.06 7.06 -14.64
CA LYS A 87 1.66 6.02 -15.47
C LYS A 87 1.40 4.66 -14.87
N THR A 88 1.25 3.64 -15.69
CA THR A 88 1.13 2.26 -15.22
C THR A 88 2.40 1.87 -14.46
N LEU A 89 2.21 1.41 -13.23
CA LEU A 89 3.27 0.82 -12.42
C LEU A 89 3.30 -0.69 -12.59
N PHE A 90 2.13 -1.31 -12.47
CA PHE A 90 2.01 -2.77 -12.53
C PHE A 90 0.63 -3.21 -13.01
N LEU A 91 0.63 -4.17 -13.91
CA LEU A 91 -0.52 -4.97 -14.32
C LEU A 91 -0.04 -6.43 -14.41
N PRO A 92 -0.73 -7.40 -13.80
CA PRO A 92 -0.40 -8.80 -13.93
C PRO A 92 -0.39 -9.28 -15.39
N LYS A 93 0.52 -10.21 -15.74
CA LYS A 93 0.66 -10.74 -17.12
C LYS A 93 -0.61 -11.40 -17.65
N ASN A 94 -1.45 -11.92 -16.76
CA ASN A 94 -2.74 -12.49 -17.14
C ASN A 94 -3.80 -11.43 -17.48
N GLY A 95 -3.49 -10.13 -17.34
CA GLY A 95 -4.38 -9.01 -17.63
C GLY A 95 -5.56 -8.86 -16.67
N LYS A 96 -5.56 -9.56 -15.54
CA LYS A 96 -6.62 -9.45 -14.51
C LYS A 96 -6.36 -8.29 -13.58
N SER A 97 -7.40 -7.87 -12.87
CA SER A 97 -7.34 -6.78 -11.90
C SER A 97 -6.35 -7.05 -10.77
N CYS A 98 -5.66 -6.00 -10.34
CA CYS A 98 -4.82 -5.99 -9.15
C CYS A 98 -5.03 -4.69 -8.37
N ILE A 99 -5.11 -4.81 -7.05
CA ILE A 99 -5.33 -3.67 -6.14
C ILE A 99 -4.41 -3.77 -4.91
N ASP A 100 -4.46 -2.76 -4.05
CA ASP A 100 -3.84 -2.74 -2.72
C ASP A 100 -2.35 -3.07 -2.74
N GLY A 101 -1.61 -2.41 -3.65
CA GLY A 101 -0.17 -2.63 -3.75
C GLY A 101 0.59 -2.01 -2.57
N ASP A 102 1.58 -2.74 -2.03
CA ASP A 102 2.57 -2.21 -1.10
C ASP A 102 3.97 -2.65 -1.50
N ILE A 103 4.93 -1.71 -1.49
CA ILE A 103 6.29 -1.93 -2.01
C ILE A 103 7.32 -1.81 -0.91
N ILE A 104 8.20 -2.82 -0.81
CA ILE A 104 9.41 -2.77 -0.01
C ILE A 104 10.66 -3.00 -0.86
N TYR A 105 11.79 -2.39 -0.47
CA TYR A 105 13.08 -2.62 -1.11
C TYR A 105 13.95 -3.54 -0.25
N LYS A 106 14.45 -4.62 -0.82
CA LYS A 106 15.34 -5.58 -0.19
C LYS A 106 16.31 -6.17 -1.22
N ASP A 107 17.58 -6.23 -0.85
CA ASP A 107 18.65 -6.93 -1.61
C ASP A 107 18.71 -6.54 -3.11
N GLY A 108 18.60 -5.25 -3.41
CA GLY A 108 18.67 -4.74 -4.79
C GLY A 108 17.36 -4.81 -5.57
N LEU A 109 16.30 -5.36 -5.01
CA LEU A 109 15.00 -5.51 -5.66
C LEU A 109 13.89 -4.75 -4.93
N TYR A 110 12.95 -4.26 -5.69
CA TYR A 110 11.64 -3.83 -5.20
C TYR A 110 10.69 -5.03 -5.21
N HIS A 111 10.03 -5.27 -4.09
CA HIS A 111 9.04 -6.32 -3.91
C HIS A 111 7.68 -5.64 -3.74
N LEU A 112 6.80 -5.82 -4.71
CA LEU A 112 5.41 -5.37 -4.69
C LEU A 112 4.54 -6.54 -4.21
N PHE A 113 3.86 -6.35 -3.08
CA PHE A 113 2.78 -7.21 -2.63
C PHE A 113 1.47 -6.59 -3.08
N TYR A 114 0.58 -7.36 -3.69
CA TYR A 114 -0.66 -6.85 -4.26
C TYR A 114 -1.77 -7.88 -4.15
N LYS A 115 -3.00 -7.40 -4.08
CA LYS A 115 -4.17 -8.26 -4.10
C LYS A 115 -4.58 -8.58 -5.53
N THR A 116 -4.88 -9.84 -5.81
CA THR A 116 -5.50 -10.29 -7.06
C THR A 116 -7.01 -10.13 -7.01
N GLU A 117 -7.61 -9.71 -8.12
CA GLU A 117 -9.05 -9.60 -8.32
C GLU A 117 -9.46 -10.30 -9.62
N GLY A 118 -10.51 -11.12 -9.56
CA GLY A 118 -11.01 -11.83 -10.74
C GLY A 118 -10.25 -13.10 -11.14
N ASP A 119 -9.16 -13.42 -10.43
CA ASP A 119 -8.39 -14.66 -10.56
C ASP A 119 -7.86 -15.05 -9.18
N GLY A 120 -8.78 -15.45 -8.31
CA GLY A 120 -8.54 -15.65 -6.89
C GLY A 120 -8.61 -14.34 -6.09
N ASN A 121 -8.59 -14.45 -4.77
CA ASN A 121 -8.68 -13.36 -3.80
C ASN A 121 -7.57 -13.48 -2.76
N GLY A 122 -6.34 -13.20 -3.16
CA GLY A 122 -5.19 -13.36 -2.29
C GLY A 122 -4.08 -12.37 -2.60
N ILE A 123 -3.05 -12.42 -1.77
CA ILE A 123 -1.86 -11.58 -1.90
C ILE A 123 -0.80 -12.32 -2.73
N LYS A 124 -0.41 -11.75 -3.86
CA LYS A 124 0.75 -12.19 -4.65
C LYS A 124 1.90 -11.20 -4.53
N LYS A 125 3.06 -11.61 -5.05
CA LYS A 125 4.27 -10.79 -5.06
C LYS A 125 4.80 -10.66 -6.49
N ALA A 126 5.30 -9.48 -6.83
CA ALA A 126 6.11 -9.25 -8.01
C ALA A 126 7.39 -8.51 -7.64
N THR A 127 8.48 -8.75 -8.38
CA THR A 127 9.77 -8.14 -8.11
C THR A 127 10.34 -7.45 -9.34
N THR A 128 11.12 -6.39 -9.11
CA THR A 128 11.85 -5.68 -10.17
C THR A 128 13.08 -4.99 -9.61
N ALA A 129 14.12 -4.83 -10.44
CA ALA A 129 15.27 -3.99 -10.11
C ALA A 129 14.97 -2.49 -10.32
N SER A 130 13.97 -2.14 -11.14
CA SER A 130 13.59 -0.75 -11.42
C SER A 130 12.07 -0.58 -11.40
N ARG A 131 11.56 0.17 -10.43
CA ARG A 131 10.11 0.40 -10.21
C ARG A 131 9.37 0.89 -11.45
N THR A 132 10.02 1.76 -12.22
CA THR A 132 9.39 2.46 -13.35
C THR A 132 9.67 1.83 -14.69
N SER A 133 10.35 0.67 -14.74
CA SER A 133 10.67 -0.03 -15.98
C SER A 133 9.45 -0.70 -16.64
N GLY A 134 8.39 -0.91 -15.88
CA GLY A 134 7.25 -1.73 -16.32
C GLY A 134 7.55 -3.24 -16.40
N GLN A 135 8.77 -3.65 -16.01
CA GLN A 135 9.20 -5.05 -16.06
C GLN A 135 9.22 -5.65 -14.66
N TRP A 136 8.21 -6.45 -14.36
CA TRP A 136 8.06 -7.15 -13.10
C TRP A 136 8.09 -8.66 -13.32
N THR A 137 8.73 -9.37 -12.40
CA THR A 137 8.71 -10.84 -12.31
C THR A 137 7.71 -11.23 -11.24
N GLU A 138 6.63 -11.90 -11.65
CA GLU A 138 5.57 -12.33 -10.74
C GLU A 138 5.90 -13.69 -10.09
N SER A 139 5.57 -13.84 -8.79
CA SER A 139 5.56 -15.15 -8.15
C SER A 139 4.26 -15.87 -8.49
N GLU A 140 4.34 -17.19 -8.63
CA GLU A 140 3.15 -18.03 -8.90
C GLU A 140 2.29 -18.20 -7.64
N ASP A 141 2.95 -18.32 -6.47
CA ASP A 141 2.30 -18.64 -5.21
C ASP A 141 1.69 -17.43 -4.53
N TYR A 142 0.55 -17.65 -3.87
CA TYR A 142 -0.01 -16.72 -2.90
C TYR A 142 0.84 -16.66 -1.63
N LYS A 143 0.95 -15.45 -1.05
CA LYS A 143 1.78 -15.20 0.13
C LYS A 143 1.01 -15.22 1.44
N GLN A 144 -0.32 -15.08 1.41
CA GLN A 144 -1.13 -15.23 2.62
C GLN A 144 -1.12 -16.67 3.15
N GLN A 145 -1.28 -16.78 4.47
CA GLN A 145 -1.25 -18.05 5.20
C GLN A 145 -2.66 -18.48 5.66
N THR A 146 -3.67 -18.18 4.85
CA THR A 146 -5.07 -18.54 5.07
C THR A 146 -5.74 -18.92 3.74
N LYS A 147 -6.80 -19.70 3.79
CA LYS A 147 -7.67 -20.01 2.64
C LYS A 147 -8.78 -18.97 2.46
N GLU A 148 -8.94 -18.06 3.42
CA GLU A 148 -9.93 -16.99 3.34
C GLU A 148 -9.50 -15.94 2.30
N ALA A 149 -10.48 -15.23 1.77
CA ALA A 149 -10.21 -14.07 0.94
C ALA A 149 -9.58 -12.93 1.77
N VAL A 150 -8.53 -12.31 1.25
CA VAL A 150 -7.76 -11.27 1.92
C VAL A 150 -7.51 -10.08 1.02
N GLU A 151 -7.25 -8.92 1.62
CA GLU A 151 -6.90 -7.68 0.92
C GLU A 151 -5.98 -6.80 1.76
N GLY A 152 -5.58 -5.62 1.25
CA GLY A 152 -4.88 -4.61 2.04
C GLY A 152 -3.52 -5.06 2.54
N ALA A 153 -2.68 -5.60 1.66
CA ALA A 153 -1.31 -5.99 2.02
C ALA A 153 -0.52 -4.82 2.57
N GLY A 154 0.14 -5.02 3.73
CA GLY A 154 1.13 -4.10 4.28
C GLY A 154 2.40 -4.86 4.64
N ILE A 155 3.54 -4.47 4.06
CA ILE A 155 4.83 -5.13 4.26
C ILE A 155 5.82 -4.15 4.90
N PHE A 156 6.44 -4.54 6.01
CA PHE A 156 7.41 -3.69 6.71
C PHE A 156 8.49 -4.49 7.43
N PRO A 157 9.71 -3.93 7.58
CA PRO A 157 10.77 -4.57 8.34
C PRO A 157 10.53 -4.45 9.85
N LEU A 158 10.88 -5.47 10.61
CA LEU A 158 10.92 -5.42 12.06
C LEU A 158 12.29 -4.90 12.53
N ILE A 159 12.30 -3.70 13.13
CA ILE A 159 13.51 -2.99 13.52
C ILE A 159 14.37 -3.86 14.46
N GLY A 160 15.68 -3.93 14.17
CA GLY A 160 16.65 -4.68 14.98
C GLY A 160 16.69 -6.17 14.70
N THR A 161 16.01 -6.63 13.64
CA THR A 161 16.00 -8.03 13.20
C THR A 161 16.20 -8.13 11.70
N ASP A 162 16.31 -9.34 11.17
CA ASP A 162 16.29 -9.68 9.75
C ASP A 162 14.86 -10.00 9.24
N LYS A 163 13.85 -9.81 10.08
CA LYS A 163 12.48 -10.18 9.80
C LYS A 163 11.68 -9.06 9.13
N TYR A 164 10.75 -9.49 8.30
CA TYR A 164 9.72 -8.67 7.66
C TYR A 164 8.36 -9.17 8.08
N ILE A 165 7.44 -8.25 8.30
CA ILE A 165 6.06 -8.56 8.65
C ILE A 165 5.18 -8.24 7.44
N LEU A 166 4.41 -9.24 6.99
CA LEU A 166 3.31 -9.05 6.06
C LEU A 166 2.00 -9.14 6.82
N MET A 167 1.25 -8.05 6.84
CA MET A 167 -0.10 -7.99 7.38
C MET A 167 -1.12 -7.86 6.25
N TYR A 168 -2.31 -8.37 6.45
CA TYR A 168 -3.42 -8.26 5.52
C TYR A 168 -4.76 -8.41 6.22
N ASP A 169 -5.80 -7.82 5.63
CA ASP A 169 -7.17 -7.86 6.12
C ASP A 169 -7.88 -9.13 5.64
N VAL A 170 -8.27 -9.98 6.58
CA VAL A 170 -9.21 -11.08 6.35
C VAL A 170 -10.61 -10.48 6.39
N TYR A 171 -10.95 -9.69 5.38
CA TYR A 171 -12.03 -8.71 5.38
C TYR A 171 -13.42 -9.31 5.66
N MET A 172 -13.69 -10.55 5.25
CA MET A 172 -14.95 -11.23 5.53
C MET A 172 -15.07 -11.67 7.00
N LYS A 173 -13.98 -11.67 7.75
CA LYS A 173 -13.92 -12.06 9.17
C LYS A 173 -13.72 -10.85 10.10
N GLY A 174 -13.53 -9.65 9.56
CA GLY A 174 -13.29 -8.43 10.32
C GLY A 174 -12.02 -8.49 11.18
N LYS A 175 -10.96 -9.14 10.71
CA LYS A 175 -9.70 -9.26 11.44
C LYS A 175 -8.49 -9.22 10.49
N TYR A 176 -7.35 -8.80 11.04
CA TYR A 176 -6.06 -8.93 10.39
C TYR A 176 -5.41 -10.28 10.68
N GLN A 177 -4.59 -10.73 9.74
CA GLN A 177 -3.59 -11.75 9.97
C GLN A 177 -2.19 -11.14 9.80
N PHE A 178 -1.28 -11.54 10.68
CA PHE A 178 0.12 -11.12 10.66
C PHE A 178 1.02 -12.33 10.43
N THR A 179 1.98 -12.15 9.54
CA THR A 179 2.95 -13.19 9.21
C THR A 179 4.36 -12.61 9.20
N GLU A 180 5.37 -13.42 9.51
CA GLU A 180 6.78 -13.05 9.46
C GLU A 180 7.54 -13.84 8.40
N SER A 181 8.56 -13.22 7.83
CA SER A 181 9.49 -13.83 6.87
C SER A 181 10.87 -13.19 6.96
N THR A 182 11.93 -13.91 6.63
CA THR A 182 13.29 -13.36 6.46
C THR A 182 13.68 -13.19 4.99
N ASP A 183 12.96 -13.82 4.07
CA ASP A 183 13.25 -13.83 2.63
C ASP A 183 12.20 -13.18 1.74
N LEU A 184 11.06 -12.73 2.32
CA LEU A 184 9.90 -12.18 1.61
C LEU A 184 9.18 -13.18 0.67
N ASP A 185 9.43 -14.47 0.85
CA ASP A 185 8.80 -15.55 0.09
C ASP A 185 8.07 -16.56 0.98
N HIS A 186 8.71 -16.98 2.06
CA HIS A 186 8.18 -17.96 3.00
C HIS A 186 7.72 -17.25 4.27
N PHE A 187 6.41 -17.26 4.49
CA PHE A 187 5.77 -16.56 5.60
C PHE A 187 5.22 -17.54 6.64
N LYS A 188 5.33 -17.16 7.91
CA LYS A 188 4.80 -17.91 9.06
C LYS A 188 3.86 -17.03 9.87
N VAL A 189 2.69 -17.55 10.25
CA VAL A 189 1.69 -16.83 11.07
C VAL A 189 2.25 -16.52 12.45
N ILE A 190 2.05 -15.27 12.89
CA ILE A 190 2.45 -14.75 14.21
C ILE A 190 1.32 -14.05 14.96
N ASP A 191 0.05 -14.32 14.61
CA ASP A 191 -1.13 -13.68 15.21
C ASP A 191 -1.10 -13.74 16.75
N HIS A 192 -0.56 -14.82 17.33
CA HIS A 192 -0.41 -15.00 18.76
C HIS A 192 0.54 -13.98 19.44
N ALA A 193 1.43 -13.36 18.67
CA ALA A 193 2.38 -12.36 19.16
C ALA A 193 1.87 -10.92 18.97
N ILE A 194 0.68 -10.74 18.38
CA ILE A 194 0.12 -9.43 18.04
C ILE A 194 -1.12 -9.18 18.90
N SER A 195 -1.19 -7.97 19.43
CA SER A 195 -2.37 -7.47 20.16
C SER A 195 -2.88 -6.22 19.45
N MET A 196 -4.18 -6.17 19.21
CA MET A 196 -4.88 -5.02 18.62
C MET A 196 -6.14 -4.73 19.42
N ASP A 197 -6.32 -3.48 19.81
CA ASP A 197 -7.49 -2.97 20.55
C ASP A 197 -8.47 -2.21 19.64
N PHE A 198 -8.24 -2.20 18.35
CA PHE A 198 -9.07 -1.58 17.32
C PHE A 198 -9.11 -2.45 16.05
N HIS A 199 -10.06 -2.18 15.17
CA HIS A 199 -10.27 -2.93 13.92
C HIS A 199 -9.96 -2.04 12.70
N PRO A 200 -8.69 -1.91 12.31
CA PRO A 200 -8.36 -1.17 11.10
C PRO A 200 -8.82 -1.94 9.86
N ARG A 201 -8.96 -1.25 8.76
CA ARG A 201 -9.33 -1.86 7.47
C ARG A 201 -8.21 -1.71 6.46
N HIS A 202 -7.23 -1.29 6.50
CA HIS A 202 -6.01 -1.10 5.71
C HIS A 202 -5.10 -0.15 6.46
N GLY A 203 -3.81 -0.22 6.19
CA GLY A 203 -2.88 0.68 6.85
C GLY A 203 -1.46 0.47 6.38
N THR A 204 -0.62 1.40 6.77
CA THR A 204 0.82 1.37 6.55
C THR A 204 1.53 1.48 7.89
N VAL A 205 2.56 0.68 8.07
CA VAL A 205 3.45 0.75 9.24
C VAL A 205 4.73 1.46 8.84
N MET A 206 5.08 2.49 9.60
CA MET A 206 6.30 3.27 9.36
C MET A 206 7.14 3.36 10.63
N PRO A 207 8.49 3.37 10.51
CA PRO A 207 9.35 3.55 11.67
C PRO A 207 9.23 4.99 12.19
N ILE A 208 9.23 5.13 13.51
CA ILE A 208 9.27 6.43 14.19
C ILE A 208 10.44 6.45 15.20
N THR A 209 10.90 7.65 15.53
CA THR A 209 11.93 7.86 16.54
C THR A 209 11.33 7.90 17.94
N ASP A 210 12.14 7.67 18.97
CA ASP A 210 11.74 7.85 20.38
C ASP A 210 11.19 9.26 20.68
N LYS A 211 11.73 10.27 20.00
CA LYS A 211 11.26 11.65 20.15
C LYS A 211 9.83 11.82 19.58
N GLU A 212 9.55 11.21 18.46
CA GLU A 212 8.22 11.20 17.86
C GLU A 212 7.24 10.38 18.69
N LEU A 213 7.63 9.23 19.19
CA LEU A 213 6.84 8.41 20.10
C LEU A 213 6.46 9.18 21.38
N LYS A 214 7.42 9.85 22.02
CA LYS A 214 7.15 10.69 23.21
C LYS A 214 6.19 11.83 22.90
N ARG A 215 6.25 12.40 21.69
CA ARG A 215 5.32 13.44 21.25
C ARG A 215 3.90 12.90 21.06
N LEU A 216 3.77 11.73 20.44
CA LEU A 216 2.48 11.04 20.28
C LEU A 216 1.86 10.73 21.64
N PHE A 217 2.63 10.19 22.60
CA PHE A 217 2.13 9.94 23.96
C PHE A 217 1.71 11.21 24.69
N LYS A 218 2.40 12.33 24.46
CA LYS A 218 1.99 13.61 25.03
C LYS A 218 0.67 14.11 24.45
N ALA A 219 0.42 13.87 23.15
CA ALA A 219 -0.75 14.35 22.44
C ALA A 219 -1.98 13.46 22.67
N TYR A 220 -1.80 12.14 22.71
CA TYR A 220 -2.88 11.16 22.68
C TYR A 220 -2.95 10.22 23.88
N GLY A 221 -2.02 10.35 24.84
CA GLY A 221 -1.88 9.40 25.94
C GLY A 221 -1.04 8.18 25.58
N LYS A 222 -0.62 7.46 26.63
CA LYS A 222 0.02 6.15 26.44
C LYS A 222 -1.04 5.06 26.35
N PRO A 223 -0.84 4.01 25.55
CA PRO A 223 -1.67 2.81 25.64
C PRO A 223 -1.58 2.18 27.04
N ASP A 224 -2.69 1.62 27.51
CA ASP A 224 -2.76 0.96 28.83
C ASP A 224 -1.87 -0.30 28.92
N LYS A 225 -1.47 -0.85 27.78
CA LYS A 225 -0.56 -2.00 27.69
C LYS A 225 0.52 -1.72 26.66
N MET A 226 1.73 -1.60 27.12
CA MET A 226 2.96 -1.71 26.33
C MET A 226 3.88 -2.74 26.97
#